data_2249e90fca546639825c3f7767d47d03
#
_entry.id   2249e90fca546639825c3f7767d47d03
#
_cell.length_a   1.000
_cell.length_b   1.000
_cell.length_c   1.000
_cell.angle_alpha   90.00
_cell.angle_beta   90.00
_cell.angle_gamma   90.00
#
_symmetry.space_group_name_H-M   'P 1'
#
loop_
_entity.id
_entity.type
_entity.pdbx_description
1 polymer ?
#
loop_
_entity_poly.entity_id
_entity_poly.type
_entity_poly.pdbx_seq_one_letter_code
_entity_poly.pdbx_strand_id
1 'polypeptide(L)'
;IAAGKYEIIGKEIDDKFIAHVEAQVVNQDAIDKGYVLPSQKQHFLPGVTSEMMDWFWANMEKGYYLWAPGSHKKFTWVKTPVEYGMEASVHMISEACEPGAAVFGGEGVEIHRLALKEFFPFTTCLKHVICEGVYNDLGELVDSTVHMWEDVEGGCVHITATVQNSKVS
;
A
#
# COMPACT_ATOMS: atom_id res chain seq x y z
N ILE A 1 -5.53 11.02 -15.25
CA ILE A 1 -6.67 10.10 -15.04
C ILE A 1 -7.92 10.95 -15.09
N ALA A 2 -8.87 10.64 -16.01
CA ALA A 2 -10.11 11.39 -16.10
C ALA A 2 -10.91 11.21 -14.81
N ALA A 3 -11.44 12.30 -14.27
CA ALA A 3 -12.38 12.26 -13.18
C ALA A 3 -13.55 11.35 -13.55
N GLY A 4 -13.58 10.16 -13.04
CA GLY A 4 -14.61 9.16 -13.24
C GLY A 4 -15.28 8.85 -11.93
N LYS A 5 -16.55 8.51 -11.99
CA LYS A 5 -17.22 7.92 -10.84
C LYS A 5 -16.67 6.50 -10.64
N TYR A 6 -16.21 6.22 -9.45
CA TYR A 6 -15.72 4.90 -9.09
C TYR A 6 -16.80 4.17 -8.31
N GLU A 7 -17.25 3.05 -8.85
CA GLU A 7 -18.16 2.14 -8.17
C GLU A 7 -17.31 1.05 -7.48
N ILE A 8 -17.25 1.09 -6.17
CA ILE A 8 -16.59 0.04 -5.40
C ILE A 8 -17.65 -0.65 -4.55
N ILE A 9 -17.91 -1.90 -4.85
CA ILE A 9 -18.90 -2.74 -4.15
C ILE A 9 -20.28 -2.03 -4.07
N GLY A 10 -20.72 -1.42 -5.16
CA GLY A 10 -22.02 -0.76 -5.26
C GLY A 10 -22.14 0.58 -4.56
N LYS A 11 -21.02 1.22 -4.16
CA LYS A 11 -20.99 2.60 -3.64
C LYS A 11 -20.16 3.51 -4.51
N GLU A 12 -20.66 4.71 -4.75
CA GLU A 12 -19.88 5.79 -5.34
C GLU A 12 -18.95 6.40 -4.28
N ILE A 13 -17.67 6.53 -4.61
CA ILE A 13 -16.73 7.32 -3.81
C ILE A 13 -16.71 8.74 -4.37
N ASP A 14 -16.71 9.72 -3.49
CA ASP A 14 -16.70 11.13 -3.86
C ASP A 14 -15.43 11.44 -4.70
N ASP A 15 -15.61 11.94 -5.92
CA ASP A 15 -14.53 12.35 -6.82
C ASP A 15 -13.54 13.32 -6.16
N LYS A 16 -13.98 14.12 -5.19
CA LYS A 16 -13.13 15.04 -4.44
C LYS A 16 -12.14 14.30 -3.54
N PHE A 17 -12.55 13.18 -2.97
CA PHE A 17 -11.67 12.38 -2.12
C PHE A 17 -10.54 11.77 -2.96
N ILE A 18 -10.86 11.26 -4.15
CA ILE A 18 -9.89 10.70 -5.08
C ILE A 18 -8.91 11.76 -5.59
N ALA A 19 -9.43 12.90 -6.05
CA ALA A 19 -8.61 14.01 -6.54
C ALA A 19 -7.66 14.53 -5.45
N HIS A 20 -8.11 14.50 -4.19
CA HIS A 20 -7.29 14.92 -3.06
C HIS A 20 -6.14 13.94 -2.77
N VAL A 21 -6.40 12.65 -2.85
CA VAL A 21 -5.36 11.62 -2.69
C VAL A 21 -4.37 11.67 -3.85
N GLU A 22 -4.85 11.75 -5.08
CA GLU A 22 -3.99 11.87 -6.27
C GLU A 22 -3.08 13.10 -6.18
N ALA A 23 -3.63 14.25 -5.80
CA ALA A 23 -2.85 15.47 -5.66
C ALA A 23 -1.76 15.38 -4.59
N GLN A 24 -1.90 14.50 -3.61
CA GLN A 24 -0.93 14.31 -2.55
C GLN A 24 0.14 13.26 -2.87
N VAL A 25 -0.22 12.23 -3.62
CA VAL A 25 0.73 11.16 -4.00
C VAL A 25 1.62 11.59 -5.15
N VAL A 26 1.13 12.41 -6.08
CA VAL A 26 1.87 12.84 -7.26
C VAL A 26 2.00 14.38 -7.24
N ASN A 27 2.81 14.89 -6.35
CA ASN A 27 3.16 16.31 -6.37
C ASN A 27 4.33 16.61 -7.33
N GLN A 28 4.54 17.88 -7.66
CA GLN A 28 5.57 18.27 -8.63
C GLN A 28 6.98 17.87 -8.17
N ASP A 29 7.27 17.97 -6.87
CA ASP A 29 8.57 17.56 -6.32
C ASP A 29 8.83 16.06 -6.52
N ALA A 30 7.78 15.23 -6.46
CA ALA A 30 7.85 13.82 -6.75
C ALA A 30 8.23 13.57 -8.21
N ILE A 31 7.54 14.23 -9.12
CA ILE A 31 7.79 14.14 -10.55
C ILE A 31 9.21 14.57 -10.88
N ASP A 32 9.66 15.69 -10.33
CA ASP A 32 11.01 16.24 -10.55
C ASP A 32 12.11 15.30 -10.04
N LYS A 33 11.83 14.55 -8.99
CA LYS A 33 12.72 13.51 -8.46
C LYS A 33 12.62 12.18 -9.21
N GLY A 34 11.70 12.05 -10.15
CA GLY A 34 11.53 10.87 -10.99
C GLY A 34 10.54 9.84 -10.48
N TYR A 35 9.76 10.16 -9.44
CA TYR A 35 8.70 9.28 -8.98
C TYR A 35 7.49 9.31 -9.91
N VAL A 36 6.93 8.15 -10.15
CA VAL A 36 5.71 7.97 -10.96
C VAL A 36 4.71 7.11 -10.19
N LEU A 37 3.43 7.32 -10.46
CA LEU A 37 2.33 6.55 -9.88
C LEU A 37 1.78 5.58 -10.94
N PRO A 38 2.31 4.35 -11.04
CA PRO A 38 1.86 3.41 -12.08
C PRO A 38 0.47 2.84 -11.80
N SER A 39 0.06 2.74 -10.56
CA SER A 39 -1.28 2.24 -10.22
C SER A 39 -1.83 2.83 -8.93
N GLN A 40 -3.15 2.95 -8.90
CA GLN A 40 -3.91 3.24 -7.69
C GLN A 40 -5.20 2.43 -7.69
N LYS A 41 -5.54 1.86 -6.56
CA LYS A 41 -6.79 1.13 -6.36
C LYS A 41 -7.48 1.61 -5.09
N GLN A 42 -8.78 1.73 -5.15
CA GLN A 42 -9.62 2.05 -4.01
C GLN A 42 -10.59 0.91 -3.72
N HIS A 43 -10.81 0.68 -2.45
CA HIS A 43 -11.73 -0.33 -1.96
C HIS A 43 -12.61 0.27 -0.87
N PHE A 44 -13.91 0.07 -0.97
CA PHE A 44 -14.80 0.27 0.15
C PHE A 44 -14.97 -1.05 0.89
N LEU A 45 -14.73 -1.03 2.19
CA LEU A 45 -14.77 -2.20 3.07
C LEU A 45 -15.98 -2.04 4.02
N PRO A 46 -17.14 -2.59 3.68
CA PRO A 46 -18.36 -2.39 4.47
C PRO A 46 -18.22 -3.04 5.85
N GLY A 47 -18.56 -2.27 6.89
CA GLY A 47 -18.48 -2.72 8.29
C GLY A 47 -17.09 -2.83 8.88
N VAL A 48 -16.05 -2.55 8.12
CA VAL A 48 -14.67 -2.48 8.61
C VAL A 48 -14.42 -1.07 9.14
N THR A 49 -13.64 -0.95 10.22
CA THR A 49 -13.19 0.34 10.77
C THR A 49 -11.69 0.54 10.54
N SER A 50 -11.25 1.79 10.63
CA SER A 50 -9.83 2.11 10.57
C SER A 50 -9.02 1.38 11.65
N GLU A 51 -9.59 1.20 12.85
CA GLU A 51 -8.96 0.45 13.94
C GLU A 51 -8.77 -1.04 13.59
N MET A 52 -9.76 -1.64 12.89
CA MET A 52 -9.62 -3.01 12.38
C MET A 52 -8.51 -3.12 11.34
N MET A 53 -8.36 -2.09 10.49
CA MET A 53 -7.27 -2.02 9.51
C MET A 53 -5.91 -1.86 10.21
N ASP A 54 -5.80 -1.00 11.22
CA ASP A 54 -4.59 -0.85 12.02
C ASP A 54 -4.18 -2.18 12.65
N TRP A 55 -5.15 -2.88 13.22
CA TRP A 55 -4.91 -4.21 13.78
C TRP A 55 -4.45 -5.21 12.70
N PHE A 56 -5.08 -5.22 11.54
CA PHE A 56 -4.73 -6.10 10.42
C PHE A 56 -3.26 -5.88 9.99
N TRP A 57 -2.87 -4.62 9.78
CA TRP A 57 -1.51 -4.29 9.36
C TRP A 57 -0.45 -4.62 10.42
N ALA A 58 -0.82 -4.58 11.69
CA ALA A 58 0.07 -5.00 12.79
C ALA A 58 0.16 -6.53 12.93
N ASN A 59 -0.80 -7.28 12.42
CA ASN A 59 -0.95 -8.73 12.57
C ASN A 59 -1.11 -9.45 11.21
N MET A 60 -0.40 -9.00 10.20
CA MET A 60 -0.54 -9.53 8.83
C MET A 60 -0.32 -11.04 8.74
N GLU A 61 0.52 -11.62 9.58
CA GLU A 61 0.74 -13.06 9.62
C GLU A 61 -0.54 -13.87 9.88
N LYS A 62 -1.56 -13.24 10.48
CA LYS A 62 -2.87 -13.87 10.76
C LYS A 62 -3.87 -13.68 9.64
N GLY A 63 -3.80 -12.56 8.93
CA GLY A 63 -4.82 -12.13 7.97
C GLY A 63 -4.39 -12.13 6.50
N TYR A 64 -3.10 -12.20 6.22
CA TYR A 64 -2.56 -12.04 4.87
C TYR A 64 -3.22 -12.92 3.81
N TYR A 65 -3.36 -14.20 4.11
CA TYR A 65 -3.99 -15.17 3.20
C TYR A 65 -5.50 -14.96 3.02
N LEU A 66 -6.14 -14.31 4.00
CA LEU A 66 -7.58 -14.04 3.96
C LEU A 66 -7.90 -12.79 3.14
N TRP A 67 -6.96 -11.85 3.08
CA TRP A 67 -7.13 -10.61 2.33
C TRP A 67 -7.26 -10.83 0.82
N ALA A 68 -6.41 -11.67 0.25
CA ALA A 68 -6.45 -12.04 -1.16
C ALA A 68 -6.22 -13.54 -1.35
N PRO A 69 -7.23 -14.39 -1.06
CA PRO A 69 -7.13 -15.83 -1.19
C PRO A 69 -6.73 -16.25 -2.61
N GLY A 70 -5.71 -17.07 -2.73
CA GLY A 70 -5.21 -17.52 -4.03
C GLY A 70 -4.13 -16.62 -4.65
N SER A 71 -4.04 -15.37 -4.30
CA SER A 71 -2.94 -14.48 -4.69
C SER A 71 -1.85 -14.46 -3.64
N HIS A 72 -2.18 -14.24 -2.38
CA HIS A 72 -1.24 -14.25 -1.27
C HIS A 72 -0.78 -15.68 -0.93
N LYS A 73 0.50 -15.98 -1.13
CA LYS A 73 1.07 -17.33 -1.00
C LYS A 73 1.89 -17.54 0.26
N LYS A 74 2.65 -16.52 0.66
CA LYS A 74 3.55 -16.60 1.82
C LYS A 74 3.65 -15.25 2.50
N PHE A 75 3.68 -15.28 3.81
CA PHE A 75 4.01 -14.14 4.67
C PHE A 75 4.88 -14.58 5.83
N THR A 76 5.94 -13.86 6.12
CA THR A 76 6.83 -14.13 7.26
C THR A 76 7.43 -12.83 7.75
N TRP A 77 7.33 -12.54 9.03
CA TRP A 77 8.07 -11.44 9.63
C TRP A 77 9.58 -11.72 9.66
N VAL A 78 10.38 -10.77 9.21
CA VAL A 78 11.84 -10.70 9.39
C VAL A 78 12.15 -9.85 10.62
N LYS A 79 11.43 -8.71 10.75
CA LYS A 79 11.42 -7.83 11.93
C LYS A 79 9.98 -7.53 12.29
N THR A 80 9.56 -7.99 13.45
CA THR A 80 8.16 -7.83 13.88
C THR A 80 7.83 -6.40 14.28
N PRO A 81 6.59 -5.92 14.08
CA PRO A 81 6.16 -4.61 14.60
C PRO A 81 6.24 -4.49 16.12
N VAL A 82 6.11 -5.61 16.84
CA VAL A 82 6.18 -5.64 18.30
C VAL A 82 7.59 -5.32 18.80
N GLU A 83 8.62 -5.81 18.12
CA GLU A 83 10.02 -5.64 18.53
C GLU A 83 10.65 -4.37 17.97
N TYR A 84 10.28 -3.97 16.75
CA TYR A 84 10.95 -2.89 16.02
C TYR A 84 10.07 -1.66 15.78
N GLY A 85 8.78 -1.75 16.07
CA GLY A 85 7.80 -0.72 15.70
C GLY A 85 7.29 -0.90 14.26
N MET A 86 6.15 -0.28 13.98
CA MET A 86 5.48 -0.43 12.69
C MET A 86 6.34 0.05 11.52
N GLU A 87 6.95 1.24 11.65
CA GLU A 87 7.73 1.89 10.59
C GLU A 87 9.13 1.28 10.34
N ALA A 88 9.58 0.39 11.21
CA ALA A 88 10.86 -0.31 11.05
C ALA A 88 10.69 -1.83 10.91
N SER A 89 9.46 -2.29 10.80
CA SER A 89 9.18 -3.71 10.59
C SER A 89 9.53 -4.13 9.17
N VAL A 90 9.89 -5.39 9.02
CA VAL A 90 10.29 -6.00 7.75
C VAL A 90 9.61 -7.34 7.62
N HIS A 91 9.08 -7.64 6.46
CA HIS A 91 8.47 -8.93 6.19
C HIS A 91 8.84 -9.43 4.80
N MET A 92 8.68 -10.73 4.61
CA MET A 92 8.80 -11.38 3.30
C MET A 92 7.44 -11.82 2.83
N ILE A 93 7.14 -11.53 1.57
CA ILE A 93 5.92 -11.98 0.90
C ILE A 93 6.24 -12.75 -0.37
N SER A 94 5.28 -13.59 -0.75
CA SER A 94 5.25 -14.22 -2.06
C SER A 94 3.82 -14.15 -2.57
N GLU A 95 3.65 -13.61 -3.77
CA GLU A 95 2.34 -13.32 -4.36
C GLU A 95 2.24 -13.83 -5.79
N ALA A 96 1.06 -14.23 -6.20
CA ALA A 96 0.71 -14.45 -7.59
C ALA A 96 -0.21 -13.31 -8.06
N CYS A 97 0.06 -12.72 -9.21
CA CYS A 97 -0.77 -11.64 -9.77
C CYS A 97 -2.23 -12.08 -9.99
N GLU A 98 -2.41 -13.39 -10.27
CA GLU A 98 -3.72 -14.03 -10.40
C GLU A 98 -3.65 -15.47 -9.85
N PRO A 99 -4.77 -16.07 -9.42
CA PRO A 99 -4.79 -17.46 -9.02
C PRO A 99 -4.25 -18.38 -10.13
N GLY A 100 -3.18 -19.10 -9.85
CA GLY A 100 -2.51 -19.97 -10.82
C GLY A 100 -1.43 -19.33 -11.67
N ALA A 101 -1.22 -18.02 -11.58
CA ALA A 101 -0.11 -17.33 -12.24
C ALA A 101 1.24 -17.63 -11.57
N ALA A 102 2.33 -17.28 -12.26
CA ALA A 102 3.67 -17.35 -11.70
C ALA A 102 3.76 -16.49 -10.43
N VAL A 103 4.43 -17.01 -9.41
CA VAL A 103 4.58 -16.33 -8.13
C VAL A 103 5.62 -15.22 -8.25
N PHE A 104 5.23 -14.00 -7.93
CA PHE A 104 6.15 -12.88 -7.80
C PHE A 104 7.10 -13.12 -6.63
N GLY A 105 8.39 -12.89 -6.85
CA GLY A 105 9.41 -13.01 -5.83
C GLY A 105 9.90 -14.43 -5.55
N GLY A 106 9.47 -15.45 -6.30
CA GLY A 106 9.95 -16.82 -6.11
C GLY A 106 9.80 -17.30 -4.67
N GLU A 107 10.91 -17.39 -3.91
CA GLU A 107 10.89 -17.77 -2.49
C GLU A 107 10.43 -16.66 -1.53
N GLY A 108 10.37 -15.42 -1.99
CA GLY A 108 9.86 -14.26 -1.27
C GLY A 108 10.60 -12.98 -1.62
N VAL A 109 9.89 -11.86 -1.55
CA VAL A 109 10.43 -10.50 -1.64
C VAL A 109 10.42 -9.89 -0.26
N GLU A 110 11.53 -9.29 0.14
CA GLU A 110 11.63 -8.55 1.39
C GLU A 110 11.00 -7.16 1.22
N ILE A 111 10.04 -6.87 2.07
CA ILE A 111 9.31 -5.61 2.12
C ILE A 111 9.67 -4.88 3.41
N HIS A 112 10.19 -3.68 3.25
CA HIS A 112 10.52 -2.78 4.35
C HIS A 112 9.39 -1.79 4.57
N ARG A 113 8.90 -1.67 5.80
CA ARG A 113 8.02 -0.57 6.16
C ARG A 113 8.84 0.68 6.44
N LEU A 114 8.36 1.79 5.93
CA LEU A 114 9.08 3.05 5.88
C LEU A 114 8.31 4.11 6.65
N ALA A 115 9.04 4.94 7.40
CA ALA A 115 8.45 6.12 8.00
C ALA A 115 7.98 7.10 6.92
N LEU A 116 6.74 7.54 6.97
CA LEU A 116 6.15 8.43 5.96
C LEU A 116 7.00 9.68 5.72
N LYS A 117 7.59 10.26 6.76
CA LYS A 117 8.46 11.45 6.68
C LYS A 117 9.80 11.18 5.97
N GLU A 118 10.25 9.94 5.93
CA GLU A 118 11.50 9.50 5.29
C GLU A 118 11.24 8.97 3.89
N PHE A 119 10.03 8.50 3.70
CA PHE A 119 9.54 8.07 2.42
C PHE A 119 9.25 9.32 1.59
N PHE A 120 10.23 9.87 0.94
CA PHE A 120 10.10 10.78 -0.14
C PHE A 120 8.91 11.77 -0.01
N PRO A 121 8.93 12.99 -0.51
CA PRO A 121 7.98 14.10 -0.22
C PRO A 121 6.51 13.72 -0.44
N PHE A 122 6.13 12.66 0.20
CA PHE A 122 4.79 12.12 0.23
C PHE A 122 4.07 12.70 1.44
N THR A 123 3.01 13.42 1.19
CA THR A 123 2.10 13.89 2.22
C THR A 123 0.69 13.39 1.92
N THR A 124 -0.04 13.03 2.94
CA THR A 124 -1.45 12.64 2.81
C THR A 124 -2.29 13.31 3.87
N CYS A 125 -3.54 13.60 3.55
CA CYS A 125 -4.53 14.07 4.52
C CYS A 125 -5.12 12.92 5.34
N LEU A 126 -4.94 11.68 4.89
CA LEU A 126 -5.46 10.51 5.57
C LEU A 126 -4.65 10.24 6.82
N LYS A 127 -5.33 9.83 7.89
CA LYS A 127 -4.69 9.64 9.21
C LYS A 127 -3.96 8.33 9.32
N HIS A 128 -4.45 7.31 8.63
CA HIS A 128 -3.93 5.97 8.67
C HIS A 128 -3.16 5.70 7.39
N VAL A 129 -1.85 5.50 7.51
CA VAL A 129 -0.94 5.32 6.38
C VAL A 129 0.13 4.30 6.72
N ILE A 130 0.41 3.42 5.78
CA ILE A 130 1.58 2.55 5.80
C ILE A 130 2.30 2.72 4.47
N CYS A 131 3.61 2.95 4.52
CA CYS A 131 4.49 2.95 3.38
C CYS A 131 5.34 1.68 3.41
N GLU A 132 5.44 1.02 2.29
CA GLU A 132 6.23 -0.18 2.09
C GLU A 132 7.18 0.00 0.91
N GLY A 133 8.37 -0.56 0.98
CA GLY A 133 9.37 -0.40 -0.05
C GLY A 133 10.16 -1.66 -0.33
N VAL A 134 10.56 -1.80 -1.58
CA VAL A 134 11.47 -2.85 -2.08
C VAL A 134 12.78 -2.20 -2.46
N TYR A 135 13.87 -2.78 -2.01
CA TYR A 135 15.21 -2.34 -2.35
C TYR A 135 15.88 -3.33 -3.31
N ASN A 136 16.70 -2.81 -4.22
CA ASN A 136 17.57 -3.64 -5.05
C ASN A 136 18.84 -4.06 -4.27
N ASP A 137 19.69 -4.86 -4.90
CA ASP A 137 20.95 -5.35 -4.31
C ASP A 137 21.96 -4.23 -4.00
N LEU A 138 21.76 -3.03 -4.55
CA LEU A 138 22.56 -1.83 -4.26
C LEU A 138 22.02 -1.02 -3.08
N GLY A 139 20.91 -1.43 -2.49
CA GLY A 139 20.24 -0.73 -1.40
C GLY A 139 19.44 0.50 -1.85
N GLU A 140 19.09 0.59 -3.12
CA GLU A 140 18.27 1.67 -3.68
C GLU A 140 16.80 1.28 -3.66
N LEU A 141 15.92 2.20 -3.24
CA LEU A 141 14.47 2.00 -3.26
C LEU A 141 13.96 2.00 -4.71
N VAL A 142 13.55 0.86 -5.20
CA VAL A 142 13.12 0.66 -6.59
C VAL A 142 11.61 0.69 -6.76
N ASP A 143 10.88 0.21 -5.78
CA ASP A 143 9.42 0.16 -5.80
C ASP A 143 8.88 0.41 -4.40
N SER A 144 7.70 0.98 -4.33
CA SER A 144 7.04 1.23 -3.05
C SER A 144 5.52 1.24 -3.21
N THR A 145 4.88 0.82 -2.15
CA THR A 145 3.43 0.80 -2.04
C THR A 145 3.00 1.61 -0.84
N VAL A 146 2.01 2.45 -1.03
CA VAL A 146 1.40 3.22 0.03
C VAL A 146 -0.02 2.73 0.22
N HIS A 147 -0.33 2.34 1.43
CA HIS A 147 -1.67 1.98 1.86
C HIS A 147 -2.22 3.07 2.76
N MET A 148 -3.40 3.55 2.47
CA MET A 148 -4.05 4.62 3.21
C MET A 148 -5.49 4.22 3.48
N TRP A 149 -6.01 4.57 4.65
CA TRP A 149 -7.41 4.29 4.96
C TRP A 149 -7.99 5.30 5.93
N GLU A 150 -9.29 5.40 5.90
CA GLU A 150 -10.08 6.23 6.80
C GLU A 150 -11.51 5.71 6.90
N ASP A 151 -12.12 5.95 8.06
CA ASP A 151 -13.52 5.66 8.27
C ASP A 151 -14.42 6.55 7.40
N VAL A 152 -15.43 5.92 6.81
CA VAL A 152 -16.51 6.60 6.08
C VAL A 152 -17.84 6.00 6.51
N GLU A 153 -18.95 6.63 6.12
CA GLU A 153 -20.26 6.10 6.46
C GLU A 153 -20.43 4.64 6.02
N GLY A 154 -20.67 3.78 6.98
CA GLY A 154 -20.95 2.36 6.79
C GLY A 154 -19.71 1.48 6.58
N GLY A 155 -18.49 2.01 6.76
CA GLY A 155 -17.27 1.21 6.61
C GLY A 155 -15.99 2.02 6.57
N CYS A 156 -15.01 1.49 5.88
CA CYS A 156 -13.71 2.10 5.69
C CYS A 156 -13.36 2.17 4.20
N VAL A 157 -12.79 3.26 3.76
CA VAL A 157 -12.13 3.35 2.44
C VAL A 157 -10.68 3.01 2.61
N HIS A 158 -10.19 2.07 1.81
CA HIS A 158 -8.79 1.70 1.72
C HIS A 158 -8.25 1.99 0.32
N ILE A 159 -7.12 2.67 0.26
CA ILE A 159 -6.46 3.06 -0.98
C ILE A 159 -5.08 2.45 -1.00
N THR A 160 -4.76 1.79 -2.09
CA THR A 160 -3.42 1.29 -2.38
C THR A 160 -2.87 2.03 -3.59
N ALA A 161 -1.71 2.64 -3.43
CA ALA A 161 -1.01 3.32 -4.51
C ALA A 161 0.41 2.75 -4.64
N THR A 162 0.78 2.33 -5.84
CA THR A 162 2.16 1.93 -6.14
C THR A 162 2.93 3.14 -6.66
N VAL A 163 4.10 3.39 -6.11
CA VAL A 163 4.98 4.49 -6.47
C VAL A 163 6.33 3.90 -6.89
N GLN A 164 6.80 4.27 -8.06
CA GLN A 164 8.08 3.81 -8.59
C GLN A 164 9.02 4.98 -8.85
N ASN A 165 10.31 4.76 -8.65
CA ASN A 165 11.34 5.72 -9.02
C ASN A 165 11.87 5.39 -10.41
N SER A 166 11.50 6.18 -11.41
CA SER A 166 11.89 5.97 -12.81
C SER A 166 13.39 6.20 -13.09
N LYS A 167 14.14 6.72 -12.12
CA LYS A 167 15.59 6.96 -12.23
C LYS A 167 16.42 5.81 -11.64
N VAL A 168 15.77 4.88 -10.96
CA VAL A 168 16.40 3.69 -10.38
C VAL A 168 15.88 2.47 -11.12
N SER A 169 16.76 1.60 -11.57
CA SER A 169 16.43 0.40 -12.35
C SER A 169 16.91 -0.87 -11.65
#